data_9c5ad4eac4fd068fcc816890c0a75df9
#
_entry.id   9c5ad4eac4fd068fcc816890c0a75df9
#
_cell.length_a   1.000
_cell.length_b   1.000
_cell.length_c   1.000
_cell.angle_alpha   90.00
_cell.angle_beta   90.00
_cell.angle_gamma   90.00
#
_symmetry.space_group_name_H-M   'P 1'
#
loop_
_entity.id
_entity.type
_entity.pdbx_description
1 polymer ?
#
loop_
_entity_poly.entity_id
_entity_poly.type
_entity_poly.pdbx_seq_one_letter_code
_entity_poly.pdbx_strand_id
1 'polypeptide(L)'
;MAEREKRRKRCCFTGHRPEKLQSSESVIKTQMTKAIDTALDAGITTFISGMARGTDIWAAEIVLQRRSQNPEIRLICALPYPGFEKRWSIQWQQRYSEILQNADLVKVVCPAFSMDSYQKRNAWMVDHSALVIAVFSGQAGGTQNTIDYAEKQGKRVILIWDGREPRCRTLRQME
;
A
#
# COMPACT_ATOMS: atom_id res chain seq x y z
N MET A 1 -23.21 -1.66 -6.07
CA MET A 1 -22.21 -2.74 -5.92
C MET A 1 -22.00 -3.00 -4.44
N ALA A 2 -22.17 -4.24 -3.98
CA ALA A 2 -21.99 -4.60 -2.57
C ALA A 2 -20.51 -4.41 -2.15
N GLU A 3 -20.27 -4.08 -0.86
CA GLU A 3 -18.89 -3.85 -0.35
C GLU A 3 -17.96 -5.06 -0.58
N ARG A 4 -18.51 -6.29 -0.50
CA ARG A 4 -17.79 -7.53 -0.80
C ARG A 4 -17.24 -7.55 -2.25
N GLU A 5 -18.00 -7.06 -3.22
CA GLU A 5 -17.56 -7.00 -4.62
C GLU A 5 -16.51 -5.92 -4.84
N LYS A 6 -16.69 -4.74 -4.22
CA LYS A 6 -15.69 -3.66 -4.26
C LYS A 6 -14.36 -4.13 -3.69
N ARG A 7 -14.40 -4.87 -2.56
CA ARG A 7 -13.20 -5.40 -1.91
C ARG A 7 -12.41 -6.34 -2.82
N ARG A 8 -13.08 -7.18 -3.62
CA ARG A 8 -12.44 -8.10 -4.57
C ARG A 8 -11.58 -7.39 -5.63
N LYS A 9 -11.87 -6.14 -5.91
CA LYS A 9 -11.17 -5.31 -6.89
C LYS A 9 -10.15 -4.36 -6.27
N ARG A 10 -9.86 -4.50 -4.98
CA ARG A 10 -8.95 -3.61 -4.24
C ARG A 10 -7.69 -4.32 -3.78
N CYS A 11 -6.58 -3.60 -3.91
CA CYS A 11 -5.27 -3.96 -3.38
C CYS A 11 -4.77 -2.83 -2.47
N CYS A 12 -4.13 -3.16 -1.37
CA CYS A 12 -3.42 -2.16 -0.57
C CYS A 12 -1.92 -2.45 -0.49
N PHE A 13 -1.18 -1.45 -0.03
CA PHE A 13 0.26 -1.52 0.10
C PHE A 13 0.68 -1.50 1.57
N THR A 14 1.79 -2.14 1.85
CA THR A 14 2.55 -1.97 3.10
C THR A 14 4.04 -2.10 2.79
N GLY A 15 4.88 -1.45 3.56
CA GLY A 15 6.31 -1.57 3.35
C GLY A 15 7.11 -0.65 4.25
N HIS A 16 8.41 -0.92 4.27
CA HIS A 16 9.35 -0.15 5.06
C HIS A 16 9.54 1.27 4.53
N ARG A 17 9.93 2.16 5.43
CA ARG A 17 10.44 3.49 5.09
C ARG A 17 11.79 3.37 4.40
N PRO A 18 12.21 4.38 3.58
CA PRO A 18 13.45 4.30 2.81
C PRO A 18 14.67 3.92 3.63
N GLU A 19 14.80 4.47 4.83
CA GLU A 19 15.94 4.23 5.74
C GLU A 19 16.06 2.79 6.26
N LYS A 20 15.04 1.97 6.08
CA LYS A 20 15.02 0.54 6.46
C LYS A 20 15.22 -0.41 5.28
N LEU A 21 15.34 0.13 4.08
CA LEU A 21 15.55 -0.64 2.86
C LEU A 21 17.02 -0.59 2.45
N GLN A 22 17.54 -1.71 1.94
CA GLN A 22 18.90 -1.80 1.39
C GLN A 22 18.95 -1.35 -0.07
N SER A 23 17.89 -1.65 -0.82
CA SER A 23 17.77 -1.29 -2.23
C SER A 23 17.35 0.16 -2.43
N SER A 24 17.77 0.74 -3.55
CA SER A 24 17.40 2.09 -3.95
C SER A 24 15.89 2.20 -4.28
N GLU A 25 15.39 3.43 -4.27
CA GLU A 25 14.02 3.73 -4.71
C GLU A 25 13.73 3.16 -6.11
N SER A 26 14.65 3.31 -7.08
CA SER A 26 14.43 2.84 -8.45
C SER A 26 14.31 1.32 -8.54
N VAL A 27 15.08 0.58 -7.77
CA VAL A 27 14.99 -0.90 -7.69
C VAL A 27 13.66 -1.33 -7.10
N ILE A 28 13.27 -0.75 -5.97
CA ILE A 28 11.99 -1.06 -5.32
C ILE A 28 10.82 -0.69 -6.25
N LYS A 29 10.83 0.49 -6.86
CA LYS A 29 9.77 0.92 -7.81
C LYS A 29 9.64 -0.02 -9.01
N THR A 30 10.75 -0.53 -9.54
CA THR A 30 10.72 -1.52 -10.62
C THR A 30 10.00 -2.80 -10.20
N GLN A 31 10.28 -3.32 -9.02
CA GLN A 31 9.63 -4.53 -8.49
C GLN A 31 8.15 -4.26 -8.15
N MET A 32 7.85 -3.12 -7.57
CA MET A 32 6.47 -2.71 -7.27
C MET A 32 5.64 -2.55 -8.54
N THR A 33 6.23 -2.01 -9.61
CA THR A 33 5.56 -1.88 -10.91
C THR A 33 5.13 -3.25 -11.44
N LYS A 34 6.02 -4.25 -11.39
CA LYS A 34 5.67 -5.63 -11.77
C LYS A 34 4.55 -6.21 -10.91
N ALA A 35 4.58 -5.97 -9.59
CA ALA A 35 3.55 -6.45 -8.68
C ALA A 35 2.20 -5.76 -8.92
N ILE A 36 2.20 -4.47 -9.20
CA ILE A 36 0.98 -3.70 -9.56
C ILE A 36 0.42 -4.21 -10.89
N ASP A 37 1.26 -4.42 -11.91
CA ASP A 37 0.84 -4.96 -13.20
C ASP A 37 0.24 -6.37 -13.02
N THR A 38 0.84 -7.23 -12.20
CA THR A 38 0.27 -8.54 -11.83
C THR A 38 -1.11 -8.41 -11.16
N ALA A 39 -1.29 -7.42 -10.29
CA ALA A 39 -2.58 -7.16 -9.64
C ALA A 39 -3.63 -6.67 -10.66
N LEU A 40 -3.26 -5.79 -11.59
CA LEU A 40 -4.12 -5.33 -12.68
C LEU A 40 -4.57 -6.49 -13.57
N ASP A 41 -3.66 -7.37 -13.96
CA ASP A 41 -3.96 -8.57 -14.75
C ASP A 41 -4.92 -9.53 -14.00
N ALA A 42 -4.87 -9.54 -12.68
CA ALA A 42 -5.80 -10.30 -11.84
C ALA A 42 -7.15 -9.60 -11.60
N GLY A 43 -7.42 -8.47 -12.26
CA GLY A 43 -8.69 -7.74 -12.19
C GLY A 43 -8.80 -6.73 -11.04
N ILE A 44 -7.70 -6.42 -10.36
CA ILE A 44 -7.64 -5.30 -9.40
C ILE A 44 -7.70 -3.98 -10.19
N THR A 45 -8.55 -3.06 -9.76
CA THR A 45 -8.68 -1.74 -10.40
C THR A 45 -8.55 -0.60 -9.41
N THR A 46 -8.60 -0.88 -8.11
CA THR A 46 -8.50 0.15 -7.06
C THR A 46 -7.36 -0.18 -6.11
N PHE A 47 -6.51 0.79 -5.87
CA PHE A 47 -5.35 0.67 -5.00
C PHE A 47 -5.48 1.60 -3.80
N ILE A 48 -5.07 1.12 -2.63
CA ILE A 48 -5.14 1.87 -1.37
C ILE A 48 -3.72 2.06 -0.84
N SER A 49 -3.27 3.31 -0.77
CA SER A 49 -1.98 3.69 -0.20
C SER A 49 -2.16 4.30 1.18
N GLY A 50 -1.33 3.90 2.13
CA GLY A 50 -1.25 4.49 3.47
C GLY A 50 -0.48 5.80 3.53
N MET A 51 0.10 6.23 2.43
CA MET A 51 0.76 7.51 2.24
C MET A 51 1.97 7.77 3.15
N ALA A 52 2.55 6.74 3.76
CA ALA A 52 3.82 6.88 4.47
C ALA A 52 4.99 7.07 3.49
N ARG A 53 6.07 7.70 3.95
CA ARG A 53 7.30 7.86 3.16
C ARG A 53 7.83 6.51 2.69
N GLY A 54 8.39 6.47 1.50
CA GLY A 54 8.91 5.25 0.87
C GLY A 54 7.83 4.46 0.15
N THR A 55 7.66 3.21 0.50
CA THR A 55 6.81 2.25 -0.21
C THR A 55 5.42 2.79 -0.59
N ASP A 56 4.70 3.40 0.36
CA ASP A 56 3.34 3.86 0.12
C ASP A 56 3.27 5.01 -0.88
N ILE A 57 4.17 6.00 -0.75
CA ILE A 57 4.28 7.13 -1.69
C ILE A 57 4.69 6.62 -3.08
N TRP A 58 5.70 5.75 -3.16
CA TRP A 58 6.15 5.17 -4.43
C TRP A 58 5.06 4.36 -5.12
N ALA A 59 4.30 3.57 -4.37
CA ALA A 59 3.17 2.81 -4.88
C ALA A 59 2.10 3.74 -5.47
N ALA A 60 1.74 4.78 -4.76
CA ALA A 60 0.74 5.75 -5.21
C ALA A 60 1.16 6.44 -6.52
N GLU A 61 2.43 6.83 -6.63
CA GLU A 61 2.97 7.41 -7.87
C GLU A 61 2.87 6.46 -9.06
N ILE A 62 3.22 5.17 -8.86
CA ILE A 62 3.11 4.14 -9.91
C ILE A 62 1.65 3.94 -10.32
N VAL A 63 0.73 3.88 -9.35
CA VAL A 63 -0.71 3.75 -9.63
C VAL A 63 -1.22 4.93 -10.45
N LEU A 64 -0.85 6.16 -10.09
CA LEU A 64 -1.22 7.36 -10.85
C LEU A 64 -0.65 7.33 -12.28
N GLN A 65 0.58 6.85 -12.44
CA GLN A 65 1.17 6.66 -13.77
C GLN A 65 0.41 5.61 -14.59
N ARG A 66 0.00 4.49 -14.00
CA ARG A 66 -0.83 3.48 -14.67
C ARG A 66 -2.21 4.03 -15.01
N ARG A 67 -2.81 4.84 -14.14
CA ARG A 67 -4.10 5.48 -14.41
C ARG A 67 -4.07 6.40 -15.63
N SER A 68 -2.96 7.06 -15.92
CA SER A 68 -2.85 7.88 -17.14
C SER A 68 -2.99 7.06 -18.43
N GLN A 69 -2.73 5.76 -18.37
CA GLN A 69 -2.88 4.82 -19.49
C GLN A 69 -4.19 4.02 -19.44
N ASN A 70 -4.77 3.86 -18.23
CA ASN A 70 -6.03 3.15 -18.03
C ASN A 70 -6.92 3.90 -17.02
N PRO A 71 -7.92 4.66 -17.48
CA PRO A 71 -8.79 5.49 -16.65
C PRO A 71 -9.66 4.72 -15.63
N GLU A 72 -9.76 3.39 -15.75
CA GLU A 72 -10.49 2.55 -14.79
C GLU A 72 -9.76 2.42 -13.45
N ILE A 73 -8.44 2.69 -13.42
CA ILE A 73 -7.63 2.59 -12.21
C ILE A 73 -7.98 3.72 -11.25
N ARG A 74 -8.16 3.37 -9.97
CA ARG A 74 -8.49 4.29 -8.88
C ARG A 74 -7.43 4.23 -7.77
N LEU A 75 -7.16 5.39 -7.17
CA LEU A 75 -6.28 5.54 -6.01
C LEU A 75 -7.07 6.06 -4.81
N ILE A 76 -7.02 5.32 -3.71
CA ILE A 76 -7.49 5.74 -2.40
C ILE A 76 -6.29 6.01 -1.50
N CYS A 77 -6.24 7.18 -0.89
CA CYS A 77 -5.24 7.53 0.11
C CYS A 77 -5.84 7.37 1.52
N ALA A 78 -5.31 6.47 2.32
CA ALA A 78 -5.73 6.21 3.70
C ALA A 78 -4.75 6.85 4.68
N LEU A 79 -5.15 7.94 5.32
CA LEU A 79 -4.31 8.69 6.24
C LEU A 79 -4.54 8.22 7.68
N PRO A 80 -3.50 8.03 8.49
CA PRO A 80 -3.67 7.60 9.88
C PRO A 80 -4.36 8.67 10.72
N TYR A 81 -3.98 9.92 10.59
CA TYR A 81 -4.56 11.10 11.23
C TYR A 81 -4.17 12.36 10.45
N PRO A 82 -4.85 13.50 10.63
CA PRO A 82 -4.52 14.74 9.93
C PRO A 82 -3.14 15.27 10.29
N GLY A 83 -2.34 15.64 9.29
CA GLY A 83 -1.05 16.29 9.48
C GLY A 83 0.09 15.38 9.92
N PHE A 84 -0.02 14.07 9.70
CA PHE A 84 1.06 13.13 10.04
C PHE A 84 2.33 13.34 9.19
N GLU A 85 2.23 14.04 8.08
CA GLU A 85 3.32 14.38 7.16
C GLU A 85 4.10 15.65 7.56
N LYS A 86 3.61 16.43 8.51
CA LYS A 86 4.13 17.79 8.82
C LYS A 86 5.61 17.85 9.21
N ARG A 87 6.16 16.75 9.73
CA ARG A 87 7.57 16.67 10.15
C ARG A 87 8.50 16.09 9.08
N TRP A 88 7.98 15.81 7.87
CA TRP A 88 8.82 15.31 6.79
C TRP A 88 9.59 16.43 6.10
N SER A 89 10.63 16.08 5.31
CA SER A 89 11.30 17.05 4.46
C SER A 89 10.33 17.63 3.42
N ILE A 90 10.63 18.81 2.93
CA ILE A 90 9.81 19.51 1.92
C ILE A 90 9.58 18.63 0.70
N GLN A 91 10.60 17.90 0.24
CA GLN A 91 10.48 17.00 -0.92
C GLN A 91 9.43 15.90 -0.69
N TRP A 92 9.40 15.28 0.49
CA TRP A 92 8.39 14.28 0.81
C TRP A 92 6.99 14.89 0.95
N GLN A 93 6.89 16.08 1.54
CA GLN A 93 5.61 16.79 1.64
C GLN A 93 5.06 17.19 0.27
N GLN A 94 5.90 17.59 -0.68
CA GLN A 94 5.51 17.89 -2.06
C GLN A 94 4.95 16.65 -2.77
N ARG A 95 5.68 15.52 -2.76
CA ARG A 95 5.21 14.25 -3.32
C ARG A 95 3.86 13.82 -2.73
N TYR A 96 3.75 13.89 -1.42
CA TYR A 96 2.52 13.61 -0.70
C TYR A 96 1.35 14.51 -1.16
N SER A 97 1.57 15.81 -1.23
CA SER A 97 0.55 16.78 -1.64
C SER A 97 0.10 16.55 -3.09
N GLU A 98 1.02 16.31 -4.01
CA GLU A 98 0.73 16.02 -5.42
C GLU A 98 -0.13 14.76 -5.57
N ILE A 99 0.18 13.70 -4.81
CA ILE A 99 -0.62 12.49 -4.82
C ILE A 99 -2.03 12.74 -4.29
N LEU A 100 -2.17 13.44 -3.16
CA LEU A 100 -3.49 13.75 -2.58
C LEU A 100 -4.38 14.57 -3.53
N GLN A 101 -3.81 15.51 -4.26
CA GLN A 101 -4.55 16.32 -5.24
C GLN A 101 -5.09 15.46 -6.41
N ASN A 102 -4.43 14.33 -6.70
CA ASN A 102 -4.79 13.42 -7.78
C ASN A 102 -5.50 12.15 -7.31
N ALA A 103 -5.70 11.95 -6.01
CA ALA A 103 -6.39 10.80 -5.48
C ALA A 103 -7.89 10.83 -5.79
N ASP A 104 -8.49 9.66 -6.03
CA ASP A 104 -9.94 9.52 -6.24
C ASP A 104 -10.71 9.63 -4.91
N LEU A 105 -10.08 9.23 -3.80
CA LEU A 105 -10.62 9.33 -2.45
C LEU A 105 -9.51 9.49 -1.44
N VAL A 106 -9.73 10.38 -0.47
CA VAL A 106 -8.87 10.51 0.71
C VAL A 106 -9.69 10.12 1.95
N LYS A 107 -9.23 9.10 2.67
CA LYS A 107 -9.85 8.61 3.91
C LYS A 107 -8.94 8.91 5.09
N VAL A 108 -9.38 9.73 6.02
CA VAL A 108 -8.73 9.90 7.32
C VAL A 108 -9.32 8.86 8.28
N VAL A 109 -8.48 7.97 8.81
CA VAL A 109 -8.93 6.83 9.63
C VAL A 109 -9.18 7.23 11.07
N CYS A 110 -8.25 7.99 11.68
CA CYS A 110 -8.38 8.50 13.05
C CYS A 110 -8.51 10.02 13.04
N PRO A 111 -9.33 10.61 13.92
CA PRO A 111 -9.52 12.07 13.96
C PRO A 111 -8.29 12.82 14.48
N ALA A 112 -7.44 12.16 15.27
CA ALA A 112 -6.23 12.70 15.85
C ALA A 112 -5.17 11.60 16.04
N PHE A 113 -3.94 12.01 16.35
CA PHE A 113 -2.87 11.09 16.71
C PHE A 113 -3.23 10.27 17.96
N SER A 114 -2.97 8.98 17.89
CA SER A 114 -2.90 8.06 19.03
C SER A 114 -1.81 7.01 18.77
N MET A 115 -1.37 6.31 19.81
CA MET A 115 -0.30 5.31 19.70
C MET A 115 -0.62 4.20 18.68
N ASP A 116 -1.88 3.92 18.46
CA ASP A 116 -2.39 2.88 17.55
C ASP A 116 -2.92 3.40 16.20
N SER A 117 -2.80 4.71 15.92
CA SER A 117 -3.34 5.31 14.68
C SER A 117 -2.82 4.64 13.42
N TYR A 118 -1.52 4.33 13.37
CA TYR A 118 -0.91 3.66 12.22
C TYR A 118 -1.42 2.22 12.08
N GLN A 119 -1.57 1.52 13.19
CA GLN A 119 -2.11 0.15 13.22
C GLN A 119 -3.57 0.12 12.74
N LYS A 120 -4.39 1.04 13.22
CA LYS A 120 -5.80 1.18 12.79
C LYS A 120 -5.91 1.48 11.31
N ARG A 121 -5.07 2.38 10.78
CA ARG A 121 -5.03 2.66 9.35
C ARG A 121 -4.64 1.42 8.55
N ASN A 122 -3.60 0.69 8.97
CA ASN A 122 -3.14 -0.52 8.30
C ASN A 122 -4.23 -1.61 8.29
N ALA A 123 -4.88 -1.84 9.42
CA ALA A 123 -6.01 -2.77 9.51
C ALA A 123 -7.17 -2.36 8.59
N TRP A 124 -7.52 -1.07 8.58
CA TRP A 124 -8.56 -0.56 7.68
C TRP A 124 -8.24 -0.85 6.20
N MET A 125 -6.99 -0.63 5.77
CA MET A 125 -6.57 -0.91 4.40
C MET A 125 -6.69 -2.40 4.05
N VAL A 126 -6.22 -3.27 4.92
CA VAL A 126 -6.30 -4.73 4.74
C VAL A 126 -7.77 -5.20 4.70
N ASP A 127 -8.61 -4.70 5.60
CA ASP A 127 -10.03 -5.08 5.66
C ASP A 127 -10.79 -4.69 4.40
N HIS A 128 -10.38 -3.61 3.74
CA HIS A 128 -11.01 -3.12 2.51
C HIS A 128 -10.37 -3.66 1.21
N SER A 129 -9.42 -4.58 1.32
CA SER A 129 -8.68 -5.14 0.19
C SER A 129 -8.80 -6.67 0.09
N ALA A 130 -8.62 -7.21 -1.10
CA ALA A 130 -8.48 -8.64 -1.34
C ALA A 130 -7.01 -9.07 -1.50
N LEU A 131 -6.15 -8.13 -1.83
CA LEU A 131 -4.74 -8.33 -2.11
C LEU A 131 -3.89 -7.30 -1.34
N VAL A 132 -2.74 -7.71 -0.87
CA VAL A 132 -1.73 -6.83 -0.28
C VAL A 132 -0.43 -6.96 -1.05
N ILE A 133 0.17 -5.86 -1.44
CA ILE A 133 1.54 -5.81 -1.96
C ILE A 133 2.42 -5.28 -0.85
N ALA A 134 3.39 -6.07 -0.42
CA ALA A 134 4.25 -5.78 0.72
C ALA A 134 5.72 -5.72 0.33
N VAL A 135 6.39 -4.61 0.65
CA VAL A 135 7.86 -4.47 0.52
C VAL A 135 8.48 -4.68 1.90
N PHE A 136 9.27 -5.74 2.03
CA PHE A 136 9.72 -6.24 3.32
C PHE A 136 11.20 -6.64 3.32
N SER A 137 11.95 -6.17 4.31
CA SER A 137 13.38 -6.45 4.49
C SER A 137 13.67 -7.54 5.55
N GLY A 138 12.64 -8.14 6.13
CA GLY A 138 12.79 -9.12 7.21
C GLY A 138 12.79 -8.52 8.63
N GLN A 139 12.76 -7.20 8.76
CA GLN A 139 12.78 -6.55 10.07
C GLN A 139 11.38 -6.50 10.70
N ALA A 140 11.30 -6.78 11.99
CA ALA A 140 10.08 -6.64 12.78
C ALA A 140 9.58 -5.18 12.80
N GLY A 141 8.28 -5.00 12.91
CA GLY A 141 7.64 -3.69 12.98
C GLY A 141 6.29 -3.63 12.26
N GLY A 142 5.85 -2.42 11.92
CA GLY A 142 4.53 -2.18 11.34
C GLY A 142 4.26 -2.93 10.03
N THR A 143 5.29 -3.11 9.18
CA THR A 143 5.16 -3.88 7.94
C THR A 143 4.92 -5.36 8.22
N GLN A 144 5.71 -5.97 9.12
CA GLN A 144 5.50 -7.37 9.53
C GLN A 144 4.10 -7.55 10.14
N ASN A 145 3.72 -6.67 11.06
CA ASN A 145 2.40 -6.73 11.70
C ASN A 145 1.26 -6.66 10.67
N THR A 146 1.42 -5.85 9.62
CA THR A 146 0.40 -5.73 8.55
C THR A 146 0.36 -7.00 7.70
N ILE A 147 1.50 -7.59 7.38
CA ILE A 147 1.57 -8.88 6.66
C ILE A 147 0.88 -9.97 7.46
N ASP A 148 1.23 -10.11 8.74
CA ASP A 148 0.65 -11.12 9.64
C ASP A 148 -0.88 -10.93 9.78
N TYR A 149 -1.33 -9.68 9.89
CA TYR A 149 -2.75 -9.37 9.93
C TYR A 149 -3.46 -9.76 8.63
N ALA A 150 -2.86 -9.43 7.47
CA ALA A 150 -3.41 -9.78 6.16
C ALA A 150 -3.53 -11.30 6.01
N GLU A 151 -2.50 -12.06 6.37
CA GLU A 151 -2.49 -13.53 6.33
C GLU A 151 -3.57 -14.10 7.26
N LYS A 152 -3.70 -13.59 8.49
CA LYS A 152 -4.74 -13.98 9.44
C LYS A 152 -6.15 -13.71 8.90
N GLN A 153 -6.34 -12.63 8.12
CA GLN A 153 -7.60 -12.30 7.47
C GLN A 153 -7.83 -13.05 6.15
N GLY A 154 -6.97 -14.01 5.79
CA GLY A 154 -7.09 -14.80 4.57
C GLY A 154 -6.86 -13.99 3.27
N LYS A 155 -6.11 -12.89 3.35
CA LYS A 155 -5.78 -12.08 2.18
C LYS A 155 -4.61 -12.68 1.42
N ARG A 156 -4.62 -12.54 0.09
CA ARG A 156 -3.43 -12.83 -0.72
C ARG A 156 -2.37 -11.74 -0.49
N VAL A 157 -1.11 -12.15 -0.44
CA VAL A 157 0.02 -11.22 -0.27
C VAL A 157 1.03 -11.47 -1.39
N ILE A 158 1.36 -10.43 -2.16
CA ILE A 158 2.54 -10.39 -3.02
C ILE A 158 3.67 -9.79 -2.19
N LEU A 159 4.67 -10.59 -1.90
CA LEU A 159 5.80 -10.18 -1.08
C LEU A 159 6.99 -9.80 -1.96
N ILE A 160 7.40 -8.55 -1.87
CA ILE A 160 8.63 -8.03 -2.47
C ILE A 160 9.69 -8.00 -1.39
N TRP A 161 10.65 -8.91 -1.47
CA TRP A 161 11.82 -8.87 -0.61
C TRP A 161 12.77 -7.78 -1.09
N ASP A 162 13.37 -7.08 -0.16
CA ASP A 162 14.34 -6.05 -0.48
C ASP A 162 15.45 -6.59 -1.41
N GLY A 163 15.50 -6.06 -2.63
CA GLY A 163 16.40 -6.50 -3.68
C GLY A 163 16.06 -7.83 -4.38
N ARG A 164 14.89 -8.44 -4.15
CA ARG A 164 14.44 -9.71 -4.77
C ARG A 164 13.16 -9.53 -5.58
N GLU A 165 12.91 -10.49 -6.48
CA GLU A 165 11.68 -10.55 -7.26
C GLU A 165 10.43 -10.74 -6.38
N PRO A 166 9.26 -10.20 -6.78
CA PRO A 166 8.02 -10.38 -6.06
C PRO A 166 7.65 -11.87 -5.92
N ARG A 167 7.14 -12.22 -4.75
CA ARG A 167 6.59 -13.56 -4.50
C ARG A 167 5.14 -13.44 -4.09
N CYS A 168 4.28 -14.26 -4.67
CA CYS A 168 2.91 -14.40 -4.23
C CYS A 168 2.84 -15.48 -3.13
N ARG A 169 2.39 -15.11 -1.95
CA ARG A 169 2.01 -16.07 -0.90
C ARG A 169 0.50 -16.26 -0.95
N THR A 170 0.10 -17.47 -1.28
CA THR A 170 -1.27 -17.92 -1.06
C THR A 170 -1.25 -18.70 0.24
N LEU A 171 -2.06 -18.32 1.22
CA LEU A 171 -2.31 -19.21 2.36
C LEU A 171 -2.84 -20.53 1.80
N ARG A 172 -2.16 -21.64 2.08
CA ARG A 172 -2.74 -22.96 1.88
C ARG A 172 -4.08 -22.95 2.62
N GLN A 173 -5.15 -23.23 1.90
CA GLN A 173 -6.37 -23.69 2.55
C GLN A 173 -5.96 -24.92 3.36
N MET A 174 -6.02 -24.80 4.67
CA MET A 174 -5.93 -25.97 5.55
C MET A 174 -7.17 -26.80 5.22
N GLU A 175 -6.94 -27.97 4.63
CA GLU A 175 -7.91 -29.04 4.55
C GLU A 175 -8.35 -29.48 5.96
#